data_6c01e9f23f9f91add027296efe145ec8
#
_entry.id   6c01e9f23f9f91add027296efe145ec8
#
_cell.length_a   1.000
_cell.length_b   1.000
_cell.length_c   1.000
_cell.angle_alpha   90.00
_cell.angle_beta   90.00
_cell.angle_gamma   90.00
#
_symmetry.space_group_name_H-M   'P 1'
#
loop_
_entity.id
_entity.type
_entity.pdbx_description
1 polymer ?
#
loop_
_entity_poly.entity_id
_entity_poly.type
_entity_poly.pdbx_seq_one_letter_code
_entity_poly.pdbx_strand_id
1 'polypeptide(L)'
;MKVYQTNEIKNIALLGNDGSGKTTLTESLLFESGIIKRRGRITAKNTVSDYFPVEQEYGYSVFSTVYHVEWNGKKLNIIDCPGSDDFVGAAITALNVTDTAILLLNGQYGPEVGTQNHFRYTEKLGKPVIFLVNQLDNEKCDYDNVLEQLRSIYGSKVVPVQYPLETGPNFHELIDVLLMKKYSWGPEGGAPTIEE
;
A
#
# COMPACT_ATOMS: atom_id res chain seq x y z
N MET A 1 20.98 2.51 19.09
CA MET A 1 19.65 2.08 18.63
C MET A 1 18.65 3.04 19.26
N LYS A 2 17.77 3.67 18.45
CA LYS A 2 16.75 4.60 18.98
C LYS A 2 15.69 3.78 19.72
N VAL A 3 15.32 4.24 20.93
CA VAL A 3 14.27 3.63 21.72
C VAL A 3 12.97 4.38 21.43
N TYR A 4 11.93 3.65 21.06
CA TYR A 4 10.61 4.19 20.77
C TYR A 4 9.66 3.88 21.93
N GLN A 5 8.79 4.83 22.27
CA GLN A 5 7.69 4.61 23.19
C GLN A 5 6.54 3.88 22.47
N THR A 6 5.67 3.21 23.20
CA THR A 6 4.56 2.42 22.63
C THR A 6 3.66 3.25 21.69
N ASN A 7 3.39 4.51 22.02
CA ASN A 7 2.59 5.42 21.21
C ASN A 7 3.30 5.91 19.93
N GLU A 8 4.61 5.68 19.83
CA GLU A 8 5.44 6.01 18.67
C GLU A 8 5.57 4.84 17.70
N ILE A 9 5.15 3.65 18.10
CA ILE A 9 5.16 2.44 17.26
C ILE A 9 3.78 2.25 16.64
N LYS A 10 3.74 1.98 15.34
CA LYS A 10 2.54 1.65 14.57
C LYS A 10 2.77 0.36 13.80
N ASN A 11 1.82 -0.56 13.91
CA ASN A 11 1.90 -1.85 13.25
C ASN A 11 0.85 -1.91 12.14
N ILE A 12 1.27 -2.20 10.92
CA ILE A 12 0.47 -2.09 9.72
C ILE A 12 0.51 -3.42 8.97
N ALA A 13 -0.66 -3.96 8.62
CA ALA A 13 -0.77 -5.05 7.66
C ALA A 13 -0.95 -4.48 6.25
N LEU A 14 -0.08 -4.86 5.32
CA LEU A 14 -0.19 -4.50 3.92
C LEU A 14 -0.84 -5.66 3.17
N LEU A 15 -2.06 -5.46 2.71
CA LEU A 15 -2.92 -6.43 2.08
C LEU A 15 -3.31 -5.95 0.66
N GLY A 16 -3.84 -6.84 -0.14
CA GLY A 16 -4.33 -6.55 -1.49
C GLY A 16 -4.07 -7.70 -2.42
N ASN A 17 -4.72 -7.69 -3.57
CA ASN A 17 -4.61 -8.73 -4.58
C ASN A 17 -3.19 -8.86 -5.14
N ASP A 18 -2.94 -9.98 -5.78
CA ASP A 18 -1.72 -10.15 -6.57
C ASP A 18 -1.65 -9.10 -7.68
N GLY A 19 -0.45 -8.58 -7.95
CA GLY A 19 -0.26 -7.50 -8.91
C GLY A 19 -0.74 -6.11 -8.47
N SER A 20 -1.28 -5.91 -7.27
CA SER A 20 -1.66 -4.58 -6.76
C SER A 20 -0.45 -3.67 -6.46
N GLY A 21 0.76 -4.24 -6.36
CA GLY A 21 2.01 -3.51 -6.17
C GLY A 21 2.50 -3.42 -4.72
N LYS A 22 2.06 -4.30 -3.82
CA LYS A 22 2.50 -4.34 -2.41
C LYS A 22 4.03 -4.37 -2.26
N THR A 23 4.68 -5.33 -2.89
CA THR A 23 6.13 -5.47 -2.87
C THR A 23 6.85 -4.24 -3.44
N THR A 24 6.30 -3.62 -4.50
CA THR A 24 6.87 -2.39 -5.07
C THR A 24 6.72 -1.21 -4.11
N LEU A 25 5.58 -1.09 -3.43
CA LEU A 25 5.37 -0.08 -2.39
C LEU A 25 6.33 -0.27 -1.23
N THR A 26 6.51 -1.50 -0.77
CA THR A 26 7.46 -1.89 0.26
C THR A 26 8.88 -1.44 -0.09
N GLU A 27 9.36 -1.77 -1.27
CA GLU A 27 10.68 -1.36 -1.77
C GLU A 27 10.83 0.16 -1.80
N SER A 28 9.76 0.87 -2.19
CA SER A 28 9.74 2.33 -2.21
C SER A 28 9.82 2.93 -0.81
N LEU A 29 9.05 2.42 0.14
CA LEU A 29 9.07 2.88 1.53
C LEU A 29 10.44 2.66 2.19
N LEU A 30 11.06 1.52 1.96
CA LEU A 30 12.39 1.21 2.46
C LEU A 30 13.48 2.09 1.84
N PHE A 31 13.34 2.42 0.56
CA PHE A 31 14.26 3.31 -0.15
C PHE A 31 14.12 4.75 0.32
N GLU A 32 12.92 5.30 0.36
CA GLU A 32 12.67 6.69 0.79
C GLU A 32 13.01 6.93 2.27
N SER A 33 12.88 5.88 3.10
CA SER A 33 13.34 5.94 4.51
C SER A 33 14.85 5.78 4.68
N GLY A 34 15.59 5.53 3.60
CA GLY A 34 17.05 5.36 3.61
C GLY A 34 17.55 4.03 4.17
N ILE A 35 16.66 3.08 4.42
CA ILE A 35 17.02 1.73 4.93
C ILE A 35 17.74 0.92 3.86
N ILE A 36 17.26 1.00 2.62
CA ILE A 36 17.94 0.41 1.47
C ILE A 36 18.49 1.52 0.54
N LYS A 37 19.63 1.24 -0.08
CA LYS A 37 20.30 2.19 -0.99
C LYS A 37 19.83 2.08 -2.45
N ARG A 38 19.09 1.04 -2.78
CA ARG A 38 18.58 0.75 -4.12
C ARG A 38 17.26 0.03 -4.02
N ARG A 39 16.26 0.47 -4.78
CA ARG A 39 15.00 -0.25 -4.94
C ARG A 39 15.23 -1.58 -5.65
N GLY A 40 14.74 -2.67 -5.07
CA GLY A 40 14.61 -3.94 -5.75
C GLY A 40 13.48 -3.91 -6.80
N ARG A 41 13.50 -4.92 -7.67
CA ARG A 41 12.45 -5.16 -8.67
C ARG A 41 12.10 -6.63 -8.69
N ILE A 42 10.83 -6.97 -8.75
CA ILE A 42 10.34 -8.35 -8.83
C ILE A 42 10.96 -9.05 -10.06
N THR A 43 10.97 -8.38 -11.22
CA THR A 43 11.56 -8.91 -12.46
C THR A 43 13.06 -9.16 -12.37
N ALA A 44 13.76 -8.43 -11.50
CA ALA A 44 15.19 -8.62 -11.24
C ALA A 44 15.47 -9.61 -10.10
N LYS A 45 14.43 -10.16 -9.47
CA LYS A 45 14.49 -11.12 -8.35
C LYS A 45 15.39 -10.64 -7.19
N ASN A 46 15.34 -9.35 -6.87
CA ASN A 46 16.22 -8.71 -5.90
C ASN A 46 15.50 -7.78 -4.91
N THR A 47 14.23 -8.05 -4.67
CA THR A 47 13.42 -7.38 -3.66
C THR A 47 13.80 -7.86 -2.26
N VAL A 48 13.56 -7.03 -1.26
CA VAL A 48 13.85 -7.34 0.15
C VAL A 48 12.84 -8.37 0.69
N SER A 49 11.60 -8.35 0.21
CA SER A 49 10.52 -9.22 0.69
C SER A 49 10.57 -10.63 0.09
N ASP A 50 10.77 -10.74 -1.23
CA ASP A 50 10.69 -12.02 -1.93
C ASP A 50 12.08 -12.63 -2.08
N TYR A 51 12.65 -13.10 -0.97
CA TYR A 51 14.01 -13.63 -0.92
C TYR A 51 14.08 -15.17 -0.94
N PHE A 52 12.96 -15.85 -0.76
CA PHE A 52 12.91 -17.30 -0.87
C PHE A 52 12.98 -17.75 -2.33
N PRO A 53 13.69 -18.87 -2.64
CA PRO A 53 13.79 -19.39 -4.01
C PRO A 53 12.43 -19.60 -4.68
N VAL A 54 11.43 -20.08 -3.95
CA VAL A 54 10.08 -20.31 -4.46
C VAL A 54 9.40 -18.98 -4.91
N GLU A 55 9.55 -17.91 -4.15
CA GLU A 55 8.99 -16.60 -4.51
C GLU A 55 9.68 -16.02 -5.74
N GLN A 56 11.00 -16.19 -5.82
CA GLN A 56 11.79 -15.75 -6.97
C GLN A 56 11.53 -16.59 -8.23
N GLU A 57 11.19 -17.86 -8.08
CA GLU A 57 10.85 -18.74 -9.20
C GLU A 57 9.48 -18.38 -9.78
N TYR A 58 8.49 -18.24 -8.92
CA TYR A 58 7.10 -18.00 -9.34
C TYR A 58 6.78 -16.50 -9.54
N GLY A 59 7.58 -15.58 -8.97
CA GLY A 59 7.41 -14.14 -9.13
C GLY A 59 6.27 -13.54 -8.32
N TYR A 60 5.85 -14.20 -7.23
CA TYR A 60 4.87 -13.71 -6.26
C TYR A 60 5.24 -14.14 -4.84
N SER A 61 4.77 -13.36 -3.86
CA SER A 61 5.03 -13.60 -2.44
C SER A 61 4.22 -14.80 -1.92
N VAL A 62 4.87 -15.69 -1.20
CA VAL A 62 4.29 -16.86 -0.54
C VAL A 62 4.23 -16.66 0.97
N PHE A 63 5.21 -15.96 1.52
CA PHE A 63 5.36 -15.71 2.96
C PHE A 63 5.15 -14.23 3.28
N SER A 64 4.67 -13.96 4.51
CA SER A 64 4.65 -12.60 5.02
C SER A 64 6.05 -12.16 5.41
N THR A 65 6.44 -10.95 5.03
CA THR A 65 7.72 -10.35 5.41
C THR A 65 7.49 -9.16 6.32
N VAL A 66 8.27 -9.08 7.42
CA VAL A 66 8.19 -7.99 8.39
C VAL A 66 9.38 -7.06 8.21
N TYR A 67 9.10 -5.78 8.04
CA TYR A 67 10.11 -4.73 8.01
C TYR A 67 9.62 -3.49 8.74
N HIS A 68 10.48 -2.52 8.90
CA HIS A 68 10.10 -1.26 9.53
C HIS A 68 10.69 -0.08 8.78
N VAL A 69 10.00 1.04 8.89
CA VAL A 69 10.50 2.35 8.45
C VAL A 69 10.34 3.35 9.59
N GLU A 70 11.23 4.35 9.61
CA GLU A 70 11.15 5.47 10.54
C GLU A 70 10.64 6.71 9.78
N TRP A 71 9.55 7.30 10.26
CA TRP A 71 8.94 8.47 9.65
C TRP A 71 8.36 9.42 10.68
N ASN A 72 8.67 10.70 10.60
CA ASN A 72 8.18 11.75 11.52
C ASN A 72 8.26 11.36 13.00
N GLY A 73 9.40 10.77 13.42
CA GLY A 73 9.61 10.35 14.80
C GLY A 73 8.86 9.08 15.21
N LYS A 74 8.12 8.45 14.33
CA LYS A 74 7.43 7.18 14.56
C LYS A 74 8.18 6.02 13.92
N LYS A 75 8.01 4.83 14.50
CA LYS A 75 8.42 3.56 13.92
C LYS A 75 7.21 2.85 13.35
N LEU A 76 7.17 2.65 12.05
CA LEU A 76 6.12 1.92 11.36
C LEU A 76 6.63 0.49 11.10
N ASN A 77 6.09 -0.51 11.80
CA ASN A 77 6.30 -1.90 11.48
C ASN A 77 5.27 -2.31 10.43
N ILE A 78 5.72 -2.86 9.33
CA ILE A 78 4.87 -3.22 8.19
C ILE A 78 5.01 -4.71 7.96
N ILE A 79 3.89 -5.41 7.88
CA ILE A 79 3.81 -6.82 7.51
C ILE A 79 3.26 -6.88 6.09
N ASP A 80 4.14 -7.14 5.12
CA ASP A 80 3.76 -7.38 3.73
C ASP A 80 3.23 -8.80 3.60
N CYS A 81 1.99 -8.95 3.17
CA CYS A 81 1.31 -10.24 3.09
C CYS A 81 1.19 -10.70 1.63
N PRO A 82 1.24 -12.01 1.37
CA PRO A 82 0.94 -12.58 0.07
C PRO A 82 -0.40 -12.09 -0.48
N GLY A 83 -0.49 -11.89 -1.80
CA GLY A 83 -1.69 -11.38 -2.45
C GLY A 83 -2.67 -12.47 -2.91
N SER A 84 -2.21 -13.71 -3.01
CA SER A 84 -3.06 -14.84 -3.42
C SER A 84 -4.00 -15.27 -2.30
N ASP A 85 -5.25 -15.58 -2.67
CA ASP A 85 -6.26 -16.12 -1.74
C ASP A 85 -5.84 -17.47 -1.12
N ASP A 86 -4.94 -18.21 -1.75
CA ASP A 86 -4.39 -19.47 -1.20
C ASP A 86 -3.60 -19.24 0.10
N PHE A 87 -3.08 -18.03 0.31
CA PHE A 87 -2.29 -17.66 1.49
C PHE A 87 -3.04 -16.75 2.47
N VAL A 88 -4.37 -16.74 2.44
CA VAL A 88 -5.21 -15.91 3.30
C VAL A 88 -4.89 -16.05 4.81
N GLY A 89 -4.39 -17.19 5.24
CA GLY A 89 -3.93 -17.41 6.61
C GLY A 89 -2.85 -16.43 7.06
N ALA A 90 -1.97 -16.03 6.15
CA ALA A 90 -0.92 -15.04 6.39
C ALA A 90 -1.54 -13.65 6.69
N ALA A 91 -2.55 -13.24 5.91
CA ALA A 91 -3.29 -12.00 6.11
C ALA A 91 -4.01 -11.98 7.48
N ILE A 92 -4.68 -13.06 7.84
CA ILE A 92 -5.36 -13.19 9.14
C ILE A 92 -4.36 -13.11 10.29
N THR A 93 -3.22 -13.78 10.16
CA THR A 93 -2.15 -13.73 11.17
C THR A 93 -1.61 -12.32 11.35
N ALA A 94 -1.33 -11.61 10.25
CA ALA A 94 -0.86 -10.24 10.28
C ALA A 94 -1.90 -9.30 10.94
N LEU A 95 -3.17 -9.43 10.58
CA LEU A 95 -4.24 -8.61 11.15
C LEU A 95 -4.39 -8.78 12.66
N ASN A 96 -4.10 -9.96 13.23
CA ASN A 96 -4.18 -10.16 14.68
C ASN A 96 -3.13 -9.33 15.45
N VAL A 97 -1.97 -9.05 14.85
CA VAL A 97 -0.84 -8.38 15.53
C VAL A 97 -0.62 -6.94 15.07
N THR A 98 -1.45 -6.42 14.16
CA THR A 98 -1.33 -5.06 13.64
C THR A 98 -2.46 -4.15 14.15
N ASP A 99 -2.20 -2.83 14.10
CA ASP A 99 -3.13 -1.80 14.55
C ASP A 99 -4.11 -1.40 13.43
N THR A 100 -3.65 -1.49 12.18
CA THR A 100 -4.38 -1.02 11.00
C THR A 100 -4.04 -1.88 9.79
N ALA A 101 -4.94 -1.93 8.81
CA ALA A 101 -4.71 -2.54 7.51
C ALA A 101 -4.66 -1.49 6.40
N ILE A 102 -3.71 -1.63 5.49
CA ILE A 102 -3.72 -0.94 4.20
C ILE A 102 -4.12 -1.97 3.15
N LEU A 103 -5.25 -1.75 2.49
CA LEU A 103 -5.71 -2.55 1.35
C LEU A 103 -5.29 -1.86 0.06
N LEU A 104 -4.29 -2.43 -0.61
CA LEU A 104 -3.78 -1.96 -1.88
C LEU A 104 -4.69 -2.41 -3.02
N LEU A 105 -5.12 -1.44 -3.83
CA LEU A 105 -5.96 -1.65 -5.01
C LEU A 105 -5.20 -1.27 -6.27
N ASN A 106 -5.44 -2.02 -7.34
CA ASN A 106 -5.00 -1.62 -8.66
C ASN A 106 -5.97 -0.56 -9.22
N GLY A 107 -5.45 0.59 -9.67
CA GLY A 107 -6.26 1.69 -10.19
C GLY A 107 -7.05 1.37 -11.47
N GLN A 108 -6.66 0.31 -12.18
CA GLN A 108 -7.38 -0.17 -13.36
C GLN A 108 -8.57 -1.07 -13.01
N TYR A 109 -8.40 -1.94 -11.97
CA TYR A 109 -9.38 -2.99 -11.68
C TYR A 109 -10.29 -2.64 -10.50
N GLY A 110 -9.86 -1.73 -9.64
CA GLY A 110 -10.59 -1.37 -8.42
C GLY A 110 -10.65 -2.50 -7.39
N PRO A 111 -11.75 -2.60 -6.61
CA PRO A 111 -11.91 -3.61 -5.57
C PRO A 111 -12.28 -4.98 -6.16
N GLU A 112 -11.31 -5.88 -6.21
CA GLU A 112 -11.47 -7.26 -6.66
C GLU A 112 -11.98 -8.17 -5.52
N VAL A 113 -12.25 -9.44 -5.82
CA VAL A 113 -12.76 -10.43 -4.86
C VAL A 113 -11.86 -10.57 -3.64
N GLY A 114 -10.54 -10.67 -3.84
CA GLY A 114 -9.59 -10.75 -2.74
C GLY A 114 -9.61 -9.49 -1.85
N THR A 115 -9.83 -8.30 -2.42
CA THR A 115 -10.04 -7.07 -1.65
C THR A 115 -11.23 -7.19 -0.70
N GLN A 116 -12.35 -7.70 -1.21
CA GLN A 116 -13.57 -7.90 -0.42
C GLN A 116 -13.36 -8.95 0.68
N ASN A 117 -12.63 -10.01 0.38
CA ASN A 117 -12.27 -11.04 1.36
C ASN A 117 -11.40 -10.45 2.48
N HIS A 118 -10.34 -9.73 2.13
CA HIS A 118 -9.47 -9.06 3.10
C HIS A 118 -10.26 -8.06 3.95
N PHE A 119 -11.11 -7.24 3.35
CA PHE A 119 -11.94 -6.28 4.08
C PHE A 119 -12.86 -6.98 5.10
N ARG A 120 -13.48 -8.10 4.73
CA ARG A 120 -14.33 -8.89 5.63
C ARG A 120 -13.55 -9.38 6.86
N TYR A 121 -12.28 -9.77 6.70
CA TYR A 121 -11.43 -10.13 7.83
C TYR A 121 -11.07 -8.93 8.70
N THR A 122 -10.83 -7.76 8.11
CA THR A 122 -10.59 -6.54 8.91
C THR A 122 -11.81 -6.15 9.72
N GLU A 123 -13.01 -6.22 9.17
CA GLU A 123 -14.26 -5.98 9.91
C GLU A 123 -14.45 -7.00 11.05
N LYS A 124 -14.26 -8.28 10.77
CA LYS A 124 -14.39 -9.35 11.76
C LYS A 124 -13.42 -9.18 12.94
N LEU A 125 -12.22 -8.64 12.69
CA LEU A 125 -11.20 -8.40 13.69
C LEU A 125 -11.21 -6.97 14.24
N GLY A 126 -12.17 -6.13 13.83
CA GLY A 126 -12.32 -4.75 14.27
C GLY A 126 -11.14 -3.83 13.90
N LYS A 127 -10.48 -4.09 12.78
CA LYS A 127 -9.31 -3.31 12.36
C LYS A 127 -9.71 -2.14 11.46
N PRO A 128 -9.19 -0.93 11.72
CA PRO A 128 -9.30 0.20 10.80
C PRO A 128 -8.66 -0.12 9.45
N VAL A 129 -9.22 0.43 8.37
CA VAL A 129 -8.77 0.17 7.00
C VAL A 129 -8.47 1.48 6.28
N ILE A 130 -7.37 1.49 5.55
CA ILE A 130 -7.04 2.50 4.56
C ILE A 130 -7.02 1.80 3.19
N PHE A 131 -7.84 2.26 2.25
CA PHE A 131 -7.72 1.87 0.85
C PHE A 131 -6.65 2.72 0.18
N LEU A 132 -5.69 2.08 -0.47
CA LEU A 132 -4.63 2.75 -1.23
C LEU A 132 -4.76 2.36 -2.70
N VAL A 133 -5.24 3.27 -3.52
CA VAL A 133 -5.33 3.08 -4.97
C VAL A 133 -3.94 3.33 -5.56
N ASN A 134 -3.37 2.31 -6.15
CA ASN A 134 -2.03 2.31 -6.71
C ASN A 134 -2.07 2.27 -8.24
N GLN A 135 -0.91 2.47 -8.89
CA GLN A 135 -0.77 2.48 -10.35
C GLN A 135 -1.63 3.56 -11.02
N LEU A 136 -1.68 4.73 -10.39
CA LEU A 136 -2.40 5.89 -10.91
C LEU A 136 -1.82 6.41 -12.23
N ASP A 137 -0.58 6.07 -12.55
CA ASP A 137 0.15 6.33 -13.78
C ASP A 137 -0.21 5.40 -14.94
N ASN A 138 -0.98 4.34 -14.69
CA ASN A 138 -1.45 3.44 -15.73
C ASN A 138 -2.52 4.14 -16.61
N GLU A 139 -2.37 4.05 -17.93
CA GLU A 139 -3.30 4.65 -18.92
C GLU A 139 -4.76 4.19 -18.77
N LYS A 140 -4.98 3.01 -18.15
CA LYS A 140 -6.30 2.43 -17.90
C LYS A 140 -6.82 2.71 -16.49
N CYS A 141 -6.10 3.50 -15.70
CA CYS A 141 -6.55 3.88 -14.37
C CYS A 141 -7.73 4.84 -14.45
N ASP A 142 -8.78 4.53 -13.70
CA ASP A 142 -9.95 5.38 -13.52
C ASP A 142 -10.25 5.49 -12.01
N TYR A 143 -9.64 6.49 -11.37
CA TYR A 143 -9.75 6.70 -9.93
C TYR A 143 -11.19 6.97 -9.49
N ASP A 144 -11.94 7.75 -10.26
CA ASP A 144 -13.32 8.10 -9.91
C ASP A 144 -14.21 6.86 -9.93
N ASN A 145 -14.07 6.02 -10.94
CA ASN A 145 -14.78 4.75 -10.99
C ASN A 145 -14.38 3.82 -9.84
N VAL A 146 -13.09 3.74 -9.47
CA VAL A 146 -12.65 2.97 -8.31
C VAL A 146 -13.28 3.50 -7.01
N LEU A 147 -13.33 4.82 -6.84
CA LEU A 147 -13.95 5.44 -5.68
C LEU A 147 -15.46 5.18 -5.60
N GLU A 148 -16.16 5.23 -6.74
CA GLU A 148 -17.59 4.88 -6.82
C GLU A 148 -17.84 3.42 -6.49
N GLN A 149 -17.02 2.50 -7.00
CA GLN A 149 -17.11 1.07 -6.67
C GLN A 149 -16.89 0.83 -5.17
N LEU A 150 -15.87 1.46 -4.58
CA LEU A 150 -15.62 1.37 -3.14
C LEU A 150 -16.82 1.88 -2.33
N ARG A 151 -17.41 3.00 -2.71
CA ARG A 151 -18.62 3.54 -2.06
C ARG A 151 -19.84 2.66 -2.24
N SER A 152 -19.99 2.04 -3.41
CA SER A 152 -21.08 1.10 -3.67
C SER A 152 -21.00 -0.15 -2.78
N ILE A 153 -19.77 -0.65 -2.54
CA ILE A 153 -19.56 -1.89 -1.77
C ILE A 153 -19.54 -1.61 -0.26
N TYR A 154 -18.85 -0.54 0.17
CA TYR A 154 -18.57 -0.28 1.58
C TYR A 154 -19.33 0.91 2.17
N GLY A 155 -20.11 1.59 1.33
CA GLY A 155 -21.01 2.68 1.75
C GLY A 155 -20.31 4.03 1.96
N SER A 156 -21.03 4.95 2.62
CA SER A 156 -20.60 6.33 2.85
C SER A 156 -19.41 6.48 3.81
N LYS A 157 -18.94 5.39 4.41
CA LYS A 157 -17.73 5.38 5.25
C LYS A 157 -16.45 5.59 4.43
N VAL A 158 -16.52 5.38 3.10
CA VAL A 158 -15.37 5.59 2.20
C VAL A 158 -15.24 7.08 1.90
N VAL A 159 -14.21 7.68 2.49
CA VAL A 159 -13.90 9.10 2.35
C VAL A 159 -12.51 9.25 1.76
N PRO A 160 -12.34 9.93 0.60
CA PRO A 160 -11.03 10.17 0.05
C PRO A 160 -10.26 11.16 0.95
N VAL A 161 -9.05 10.81 1.33
CA VAL A 161 -8.12 11.69 2.05
C VAL A 161 -7.07 12.29 1.11
N GLN A 162 -6.83 11.64 -0.02
CA GLN A 162 -6.02 12.14 -1.12
C GLN A 162 -6.77 11.91 -2.44
N TYR A 163 -6.64 12.85 -3.36
CA TYR A 163 -7.34 12.82 -4.65
C TYR A 163 -6.39 13.20 -5.77
N PRO A 164 -6.17 12.33 -6.77
CA PRO A 164 -5.36 12.66 -7.94
C PRO A 164 -6.11 13.65 -8.82
N LEU A 165 -5.42 14.67 -9.35
CA LEU A 165 -6.02 15.63 -10.29
C LEU A 165 -6.16 15.02 -11.69
N GLU A 166 -5.20 14.20 -12.07
CA GLU A 166 -5.23 13.41 -13.31
C GLU A 166 -4.75 11.99 -13.04
N THR A 167 -5.12 11.05 -13.89
CA THR A 167 -4.64 9.66 -13.90
C THR A 167 -4.03 9.31 -15.25
N GLY A 168 -3.36 8.17 -15.31
CA GLY A 168 -2.65 7.75 -16.52
C GLY A 168 -1.26 8.34 -16.63
N PRO A 169 -0.67 8.39 -17.84
CA PRO A 169 0.72 8.84 -18.07
C PRO A 169 1.01 10.27 -17.60
N ASN A 170 -0.02 11.08 -17.39
CA ASN A 170 0.10 12.45 -16.91
C ASN A 170 -0.04 12.57 -15.38
N PHE A 171 -0.15 11.47 -14.66
CA PHE A 171 -0.26 11.51 -13.20
C PHE A 171 1.02 12.07 -12.57
N HIS A 172 0.92 13.27 -12.02
CA HIS A 172 2.01 13.95 -11.31
C HIS A 172 1.50 14.93 -10.25
N GLU A 173 0.18 15.00 -10.03
CA GLU A 173 -0.42 15.90 -9.06
C GLU A 173 -1.50 15.19 -8.22
N LEU A 174 -1.54 15.52 -6.94
CA LEU A 174 -2.62 15.11 -6.04
C LEU A 174 -2.96 16.20 -5.04
N ILE A 175 -4.18 16.18 -4.55
CA ILE A 175 -4.66 17.00 -3.44
C ILE A 175 -4.72 16.15 -2.17
N ASP A 176 -4.11 16.65 -1.10
CA ASP A 176 -4.37 16.18 0.25
C ASP A 176 -5.60 16.93 0.80
N VAL A 177 -6.69 16.20 0.91
CA VAL A 177 -7.99 16.77 1.33
C VAL A 177 -7.98 17.15 2.81
N LEU A 178 -7.16 16.48 3.63
CA LEU A 178 -7.07 16.78 5.07
C LEU A 178 -6.23 18.02 5.34
N LEU A 179 -5.14 18.20 4.60
CA LEU A 179 -4.23 19.32 4.76
C LEU A 179 -4.60 20.50 3.85
N MET A 180 -5.52 20.30 2.91
CA MET A 180 -5.90 21.29 1.86
C MET A 180 -4.68 21.78 1.10
N LYS A 181 -3.83 20.84 0.64
CA LYS A 181 -2.59 21.11 -0.07
C LYS A 181 -2.52 20.32 -1.37
N LYS A 182 -2.00 20.98 -2.39
CA LYS A 182 -1.67 20.31 -3.65
C LYS A 182 -0.20 19.92 -3.66
N TYR A 183 0.07 18.71 -4.08
CA TYR A 183 1.40 18.16 -4.29
C TYR A 183 1.61 17.92 -5.77
N SER A 184 2.70 18.46 -6.32
CA SER A 184 3.06 18.31 -7.74
C SER A 184 4.48 17.78 -7.84
N TRP A 185 4.69 16.75 -8.66
CA TRP A 185 6.01 16.16 -8.92
C TRP A 185 6.47 16.49 -10.34
N GLY A 186 7.76 16.72 -10.50
CA GLY A 186 8.36 16.81 -11.82
C GLY A 186 8.42 15.45 -12.54
N PRO A 187 8.67 15.42 -13.85
CA PRO A 187 8.67 14.19 -14.66
C PRO A 187 9.72 13.16 -14.21
N GLU A 188 10.76 13.57 -13.51
CA GLU A 188 11.79 12.69 -12.97
C GLU A 188 11.52 12.26 -11.51
N GLY A 189 10.38 12.65 -10.96
CA GLY A 189 10.05 12.41 -9.54
C GLY A 189 10.82 13.35 -8.61
N GLY A 190 11.12 12.88 -7.40
CA GLY A 190 11.81 13.65 -6.36
C GLY A 190 10.86 14.28 -5.35
N ALA A 191 11.32 15.33 -4.66
CA ALA A 191 10.50 16.03 -3.68
C ALA A 191 9.38 16.82 -4.39
N PRO A 192 8.12 16.75 -3.90
CA PRO A 192 7.02 17.50 -4.49
C PRO A 192 7.13 19.01 -4.23
N THR A 193 6.63 19.80 -5.15
CA THR A 193 6.21 21.17 -4.87
C THR A 193 4.89 21.15 -4.13
N ILE A 194 4.74 21.97 -3.09
CA ILE A 194 3.55 22.01 -2.24
C ILE A 194 2.91 23.39 -2.37
N GLU A 195 1.65 23.42 -2.74
CA GLU A 195 0.81 24.64 -2.85
C GLU A 195 -0.35 24.55 -1.86
N GLU A 196 -0.79 25.70 -1.32
CA GLU A 196 -1.94 25.83 -0.42
C GLU A 196 -3.22 26.12 -1.20
#